data_60317ce8ab499052f88741b3557a0de6
#
_entry.id   60317ce8ab499052f88741b3557a0de6
#
_cell.length_a   1.000
_cell.length_b   1.000
_cell.length_c   1.000
_cell.angle_alpha   90.00
_cell.angle_beta   90.00
_cell.angle_gamma   90.00
#
_symmetry.space_group_name_H-M   'P 1'
#
loop_
_entity.id
_entity.type
_entity.pdbx_description
1 polymer ?
#
loop_
_entity_poly.entity_id
_entity_poly.type
_entity_poly.pdbx_seq_one_letter_code
_entity_poly.pdbx_strand_id
1 'polypeptide(L)'
;MDRAETGRTGEAVAARYYQKHGCELVAHNYRTRMGEIDLILREPDGTLVLCEVKTRSPDPLAAPAAAVTPAKQRRLIRTAEYYLQHTGQSDEPVRFDVAEVTPLDSGRWMVHIIKGCLLYTSPSPRDGLLS
;
A
#
# COMPACT_ATOMS: atom_id res chain seq x y z
N MET A 1 -19.28 13.09 -7.31
CA MET A 1 -18.36 12.58 -6.25
C MET A 1 -17.05 13.31 -6.38
N ASP A 2 -16.57 13.93 -5.32
CA ASP A 2 -15.31 14.65 -5.37
C ASP A 2 -14.12 13.69 -5.21
N ARG A 3 -12.91 14.20 -5.36
CA ARG A 3 -11.71 13.39 -5.31
C ARG A 3 -11.49 12.74 -3.95
N ALA A 4 -11.81 13.45 -2.87
CA ALA A 4 -11.61 12.95 -1.53
C ALA A 4 -12.52 11.77 -1.25
N GLU A 5 -13.77 11.86 -1.67
CA GLU A 5 -14.72 10.75 -1.50
C GLU A 5 -14.29 9.55 -2.32
N THR A 6 -13.87 9.77 -3.57
CA THR A 6 -13.41 8.69 -4.44
C THR A 6 -12.20 7.99 -3.82
N GLY A 7 -11.24 8.75 -3.30
CA GLY A 7 -10.06 8.17 -2.68
C GLY A 7 -10.40 7.37 -1.44
N ARG A 8 -11.24 7.92 -0.57
CA ARG A 8 -11.64 7.21 0.65
C ARG A 8 -12.40 5.93 0.33
N THR A 9 -13.27 5.97 -0.69
CA THR A 9 -14.00 4.79 -1.10
C THR A 9 -13.05 3.73 -1.64
N GLY A 10 -12.07 4.14 -2.43
CA GLY A 10 -11.06 3.22 -2.96
C GLY A 10 -10.27 2.53 -1.87
N GLU A 11 -9.87 3.28 -0.85
CA GLU A 11 -9.17 2.70 0.29
C GLU A 11 -10.04 1.69 1.03
N ALA A 12 -11.32 1.99 1.21
CA ALA A 12 -12.24 1.07 1.86
C ALA A 12 -12.41 -0.21 1.05
N VAL A 13 -12.50 -0.08 -0.27
CA VAL A 13 -12.60 -1.22 -1.17
C VAL A 13 -11.37 -2.10 -1.08
N ALA A 14 -10.19 -1.50 -1.11
CA ALA A 14 -8.93 -2.23 -1.02
C ALA A 14 -8.81 -2.95 0.33
N ALA A 15 -9.14 -2.25 1.42
CA ALA A 15 -9.08 -2.84 2.75
C ALA A 15 -9.99 -4.05 2.86
N ARG A 16 -11.21 -3.95 2.33
CA ARG A 16 -12.17 -5.05 2.35
C ARG A 16 -11.66 -6.24 1.53
N TYR A 17 -11.04 -5.97 0.41
CA TYR A 17 -10.46 -7.03 -0.41
C TYR A 17 -9.41 -7.83 0.37
N TYR A 18 -8.50 -7.13 1.04
CA TYR A 18 -7.48 -7.78 1.86
C TYR A 18 -8.11 -8.57 3.02
N GLN A 19 -9.10 -7.99 3.67
CA GLN A 19 -9.77 -8.67 4.78
C GLN A 19 -10.44 -9.96 4.34
N LYS A 20 -11.05 -9.96 3.17
CA LYS A 20 -11.66 -11.17 2.61
C LYS A 20 -10.63 -12.25 2.32
N HIS A 21 -9.38 -11.87 2.11
CA HIS A 21 -8.28 -12.81 1.85
C HIS A 21 -7.48 -13.13 3.11
N GLY A 22 -8.04 -12.84 4.27
CA GLY A 22 -7.47 -13.25 5.55
C GLY A 22 -6.56 -12.25 6.22
N CYS A 23 -6.39 -11.07 5.64
CA CYS A 23 -5.54 -10.05 6.25
C CYS A 23 -6.28 -9.28 7.33
N GLU A 24 -5.55 -8.88 8.36
CA GLU A 24 -6.07 -7.99 9.40
C GLU A 24 -5.70 -6.56 9.04
N LEU A 25 -6.65 -5.64 9.14
CA LEU A 25 -6.36 -4.23 8.96
C LEU A 25 -5.78 -3.69 10.27
N VAL A 26 -4.52 -3.28 10.22
CA VAL A 26 -3.79 -2.78 11.39
C VAL A 26 -3.97 -1.27 11.53
N ALA A 27 -3.86 -0.54 10.43
CA ALA A 27 -4.01 0.90 10.43
C ALA A 27 -4.32 1.40 9.02
N HIS A 28 -4.85 2.61 8.94
CA HIS A 28 -5.08 3.26 7.65
C HIS A 28 -4.70 4.72 7.76
N ASN A 29 -4.34 5.30 6.64
CA ASN A 29 -3.93 6.71 6.55
C ASN A 29 -2.87 7.08 7.59
N TYR A 30 -1.84 6.24 7.64
CA TYR A 30 -0.71 6.48 8.55
C TYR A 30 0.17 7.58 7.96
N ARG A 31 0.26 8.70 8.66
CA ARG A 31 0.95 9.90 8.17
C ARG A 31 2.09 10.29 9.07
N THR A 32 3.20 10.70 8.44
CA THR A 32 4.36 11.24 9.13
C THR A 32 4.92 12.40 8.32
N ARG A 33 5.96 13.04 8.82
CA ARG A 33 6.67 14.07 8.05
C ARG A 33 7.28 13.51 6.77
N MET A 34 7.61 12.23 6.78
CA MET A 34 8.31 11.61 5.67
C MET A 34 7.38 11.14 4.56
N GLY A 35 6.09 10.97 4.87
CA GLY A 35 5.12 10.52 3.91
C GLY A 35 3.95 9.83 4.58
N GLU A 36 3.15 9.13 3.78
CA GLU A 36 1.98 8.43 4.30
C GLU A 36 1.88 7.04 3.68
N ILE A 37 1.19 6.16 4.39
CA ILE A 37 0.85 4.81 3.94
C ILE A 37 -0.65 4.69 4.04
N ASP A 38 -1.30 4.34 2.93
CA ASP A 38 -2.76 4.30 2.88
C ASP A 38 -3.33 3.20 3.74
N LEU A 39 -2.78 2.00 3.66
CA LEU A 39 -3.22 0.86 4.46
C LEU A 39 -2.03 0.11 5.01
N ILE A 40 -2.16 -0.33 6.26
CA ILE A 40 -1.21 -1.24 6.88
C ILE A 40 -2.01 -2.47 7.31
N LEU A 41 -1.62 -3.63 6.80
CA LEU A 41 -2.33 -4.88 7.04
C LEU A 41 -1.35 -5.94 7.51
N ARG A 42 -1.88 -7.00 8.09
CA ARG A 42 -1.08 -8.14 8.52
C ARG A 42 -1.65 -9.40 7.90
N GLU A 43 -0.82 -10.16 7.22
CA GLU A 43 -1.23 -11.45 6.69
C GLU A 43 -1.30 -12.50 7.80
N PRO A 44 -2.00 -13.61 7.56
CA PRO A 44 -2.06 -14.69 8.56
C PRO A 44 -0.70 -15.22 8.99
N ASP A 45 0.30 -15.14 8.12
CA ASP A 45 1.65 -15.60 8.44
C ASP A 45 2.49 -14.57 9.21
N GLY A 46 1.91 -13.40 9.49
CA GLY A 46 2.59 -12.33 10.23
C GLY A 46 3.24 -11.26 9.37
N THR A 47 3.27 -11.43 8.06
CA THR A 47 3.85 -10.42 7.17
C THR A 47 3.06 -9.13 7.24
N LEU A 48 3.76 -8.01 7.42
CA LEU A 48 3.15 -6.69 7.35
C LEU A 48 3.07 -6.26 5.89
N VAL A 49 1.89 -5.83 5.48
CA VAL A 49 1.65 -5.34 4.12
C VAL A 49 1.42 -3.84 4.21
N LEU A 50 2.28 -3.09 3.57
CA LEU A 50 2.17 -1.64 3.49
C LEU A 50 1.69 -1.32 2.09
N CYS A 51 0.46 -0.81 1.99
CA CYS A 51 -0.23 -0.73 0.71
C CYS A 51 -0.54 0.71 0.34
N GLU A 52 -0.23 1.05 -0.91
CA GLU A 52 -0.68 2.29 -1.52
C GLU A 52 -1.87 1.99 -2.39
N VAL A 53 -2.93 2.79 -2.26
CA VAL A 53 -4.16 2.59 -3.02
C VAL A 53 -4.22 3.61 -4.14
N LYS A 54 -4.43 3.11 -5.36
CA LYS A 54 -4.59 3.93 -6.55
C LYS A 54 -5.97 3.69 -7.13
N THR A 55 -6.77 4.75 -7.21
CA THR A 55 -8.07 4.66 -7.89
C THR A 55 -7.86 4.97 -9.36
N ARG A 56 -8.32 4.05 -10.20
CA ARG A 56 -8.15 4.14 -11.64
C ARG A 56 -9.47 4.46 -12.31
N SER A 57 -9.39 5.15 -13.44
CA SER A 57 -10.54 5.35 -14.31
C SER A 57 -10.80 4.05 -15.10
N PRO A 58 -12.08 3.67 -15.32
CA PRO A 58 -12.37 2.54 -16.18
C PRO A 58 -12.19 2.87 -17.67
N ASP A 59 -11.94 4.13 -18.01
CA ASP A 59 -11.79 4.57 -19.39
C ASP A 59 -10.49 4.00 -19.99
N PRO A 60 -10.57 3.18 -21.05
CA PRO A 60 -9.37 2.61 -21.66
C PRO A 60 -8.44 3.65 -22.28
N LEU A 61 -8.93 4.86 -22.53
CA LEU A 61 -8.13 5.94 -23.08
C LEU A 61 -7.43 6.76 -21.99
N ALA A 62 -7.75 6.50 -20.73
CA ALA A 62 -7.11 7.20 -19.63
C ALA A 62 -5.62 6.80 -19.56
N ALA A 63 -4.78 7.76 -19.15
CA ALA A 63 -3.38 7.48 -18.96
C ALA A 63 -3.20 6.40 -17.89
N PRO A 64 -2.21 5.50 -18.06
CA PRO A 64 -1.91 4.53 -17.01
C PRO A 64 -1.46 5.26 -15.75
N ALA A 65 -1.67 4.62 -14.59
CA ALA A 65 -1.21 5.20 -13.35
C ALA A 65 0.29 5.41 -13.42
N ALA A 66 0.75 6.52 -12.86
CA ALA A 66 2.16 6.79 -12.79
C ALA A 66 2.85 5.71 -11.98
N ALA A 67 4.00 5.26 -12.45
CA ALA A 67 4.82 4.34 -11.69
C ALA A 67 5.28 5.01 -10.40
N VAL A 68 5.55 4.19 -9.38
CA VAL A 68 6.10 4.72 -8.14
C VAL A 68 7.54 5.17 -8.41
N THR A 69 7.78 6.48 -8.33
CA THR A 69 9.08 7.05 -8.62
C THR A 69 10.10 6.68 -7.55
N PRO A 70 11.40 6.73 -7.86
CA PRO A 70 12.42 6.47 -6.84
C PRO A 70 12.28 7.38 -5.62
N ALA A 71 11.92 8.65 -5.83
CA ALA A 71 11.72 9.57 -4.70
C ALA A 71 10.56 9.11 -3.82
N LYS A 72 9.47 8.67 -4.44
CA LYS A 72 8.31 8.16 -3.70
C LYS A 72 8.64 6.87 -2.98
N GLN A 73 9.40 6.00 -3.64
CA GLN A 73 9.86 4.76 -3.01
C GLN A 73 10.68 5.05 -1.76
N ARG A 74 11.59 6.00 -1.84
CA ARG A 74 12.40 6.38 -0.66
C ARG A 74 11.54 6.90 0.48
N ARG A 75 10.52 7.69 0.17
CA ARG A 75 9.61 8.21 1.19
C ARG A 75 8.79 7.09 1.83
N LEU A 76 8.33 6.15 1.01
CA LEU A 76 7.60 4.98 1.52
C LEU A 76 8.47 4.15 2.46
N ILE A 77 9.71 3.91 2.06
CA ILE A 77 10.65 3.13 2.87
C ILE A 77 10.91 3.83 4.21
N ARG A 78 11.15 5.14 4.18
CA ARG A 78 11.39 5.90 5.41
C ARG A 78 10.17 5.90 6.33
N THR A 79 9.00 6.05 5.75
CA THR A 79 7.75 6.02 6.52
C THR A 79 7.55 4.66 7.15
N ALA A 80 7.83 3.60 6.39
CA ALA A 80 7.75 2.23 6.88
C ALA A 80 8.72 1.98 8.03
N GLU A 81 9.96 2.43 7.88
CA GLU A 81 10.96 2.28 8.95
C GLU A 81 10.53 3.00 10.22
N TYR A 82 9.99 4.21 10.07
CA TYR A 82 9.47 4.96 11.19
C TYR A 82 8.37 4.17 11.91
N TYR A 83 7.42 3.63 11.12
CA TYR A 83 6.33 2.84 11.68
C TYR A 83 6.84 1.62 12.45
N LEU A 84 7.76 0.89 11.84
CA LEU A 84 8.30 -0.33 12.45
C LEU A 84 9.03 -0.04 13.75
N GLN A 85 9.80 1.03 13.79
CA GLN A 85 10.52 1.43 15.00
C GLN A 85 9.57 1.84 16.12
N HIS A 86 8.54 2.61 15.77
CA HIS A 86 7.61 3.15 16.77
C HIS A 86 6.64 2.10 17.30
N THR A 87 6.44 1.02 16.57
CA THR A 87 5.57 -0.06 17.01
C THR A 87 6.33 -1.27 17.53
N GLY A 88 7.66 -1.21 17.54
CA GLY A 88 8.48 -2.32 18.01
C GLY A 88 8.47 -3.52 17.09
N GLN A 89 8.19 -3.32 15.80
CA GLN A 89 8.04 -4.40 14.83
C GLN A 89 9.18 -4.43 13.82
N SER A 90 10.37 -3.97 14.20
CA SER A 90 11.48 -3.84 13.25
C SER A 90 11.97 -5.15 12.66
N ASP A 91 11.66 -6.28 13.29
CA ASP A 91 12.08 -7.59 12.79
C ASP A 91 11.00 -8.29 11.97
N GLU A 92 9.84 -7.67 11.79
CA GLU A 92 8.77 -8.28 11.05
C GLU A 92 9.06 -8.29 9.54
N PRO A 93 8.68 -9.36 8.83
CA PRO A 93 8.74 -9.30 7.37
C PRO A 93 7.76 -8.27 6.84
N VAL A 94 8.19 -7.54 5.84
CA VAL A 94 7.41 -6.43 5.29
C VAL A 94 7.31 -6.58 3.78
N ARG A 95 6.11 -6.34 3.26
CA ARG A 95 5.86 -6.33 1.82
C ARG A 95 5.16 -5.03 1.44
N PHE A 96 5.59 -4.43 0.34
CA PHE A 96 4.92 -3.25 -0.20
C PHE A 96 4.04 -3.66 -1.36
N ASP A 97 2.78 -3.27 -1.30
CA ASP A 97 1.81 -3.56 -2.36
C ASP A 97 1.23 -2.26 -2.91
N VAL A 98 0.78 -2.32 -4.16
CA VAL A 98 -0.09 -1.29 -4.72
C VAL A 98 -1.43 -1.95 -5.01
N ALA A 99 -2.50 -1.35 -4.51
CA ALA A 99 -3.85 -1.79 -4.81
C ALA A 99 -4.45 -0.83 -5.83
N GLU A 100 -4.66 -1.31 -7.03
CA GLU A 100 -5.36 -0.55 -8.06
C GLU A 100 -6.84 -0.89 -7.99
N VAL A 101 -7.67 0.10 -7.72
CA VAL A 101 -9.11 -0.10 -7.61
C VAL A 101 -9.81 0.73 -8.67
N THR A 102 -10.75 0.11 -9.36
CA THR A 102 -11.44 0.74 -10.49
C THR A 102 -12.95 0.61 -10.30
N PRO A 103 -13.67 1.75 -10.20
CA PRO A 103 -15.13 1.69 -10.13
C PRO A 103 -15.70 1.31 -11.50
N LEU A 104 -16.67 0.42 -11.50
CA LEU A 104 -17.33 -0.04 -12.71
C LEU A 104 -18.77 0.53 -12.78
N ASP A 105 -19.31 0.57 -13.99
CA ASP A 105 -20.67 1.11 -14.21
C ASP A 105 -21.74 0.35 -13.42
N SER A 106 -21.49 -0.91 -13.12
CA SER A 106 -22.40 -1.75 -12.35
C SER A 106 -22.47 -1.41 -10.86
N GLY A 107 -21.67 -0.45 -10.40
CA GLY A 107 -21.53 -0.16 -8.98
C GLY A 107 -20.54 -1.06 -8.29
N ARG A 108 -19.97 -2.02 -9.01
CA ARG A 108 -18.91 -2.88 -8.47
C ARG A 108 -17.55 -2.23 -8.64
N TRP A 109 -16.58 -2.80 -7.98
CA TRP A 109 -15.20 -2.35 -8.06
C TRP A 109 -14.31 -3.50 -8.52
N MET A 110 -13.40 -3.19 -9.42
CA MET A 110 -12.36 -4.13 -9.78
C MET A 110 -11.14 -3.83 -8.92
N VAL A 111 -10.54 -4.86 -8.33
CA VAL A 111 -9.36 -4.72 -7.48
C VAL A 111 -8.23 -5.52 -8.08
N HIS A 112 -7.11 -4.88 -8.29
CA HIS A 112 -5.89 -5.52 -8.78
C HIS A 112 -4.76 -5.20 -7.80
N ILE A 113 -4.23 -6.23 -7.16
CA ILE A 113 -3.13 -6.06 -6.20
C ILE A 113 -1.82 -6.39 -6.89
N ILE A 114 -0.92 -5.43 -6.88
CA ILE A 114 0.46 -5.63 -7.34
C ILE A 114 1.29 -5.89 -6.10
N LYS A 115 1.57 -7.15 -5.83
CA LYS A 115 2.29 -7.55 -4.62
C LYS A 115 3.79 -7.33 -4.80
N GLY A 116 4.41 -6.84 -3.74
CA GLY A 116 5.85 -6.66 -3.75
C GLY A 116 6.32 -5.70 -4.83
N CYS A 117 5.50 -4.68 -5.13
CA CYS A 117 5.82 -3.72 -6.18
C CYS A 117 7.07 -2.90 -5.90
N LEU A 118 7.56 -2.98 -4.69
CA LEU A 118 8.73 -2.26 -4.25
C LEU A 118 9.63 -3.26 -3.54
N LEU A 119 10.84 -3.45 -4.06
CA LEU A 119 11.80 -4.33 -3.44
C LEU A 119 12.38 -3.66 -2.22
N TYR A 120 12.01 -4.18 -1.07
CA TYR A 120 12.51 -3.70 0.21
C TYR A 120 13.03 -4.87 1.00
N THR A 121 14.30 -4.79 1.36
CA THR A 121 14.86 -5.71 2.33
C THR A 121 15.20 -4.91 3.57
N SER A 122 14.95 -5.53 4.73
CA SER A 122 15.29 -4.89 6.00
C SER A 122 16.74 -4.42 5.95
N PRO A 123 17.06 -3.23 6.45
CA PRO A 123 18.42 -2.71 6.42
C PRO A 123 19.32 -3.42 7.41
N SER A 124 19.43 -4.72 7.26
CA SER A 124 20.35 -5.50 8.05
C SER A 124 21.76 -5.29 7.52
N PRO A 125 22.75 -5.19 8.40
CA PRO A 125 24.13 -4.97 7.94
C PRO A 125 24.63 -6.00 6.96
N ARG A 126 24.13 -7.21 7.03
CA ARG A 126 24.57 -8.28 6.14
C ARG A 126 23.91 -8.21 4.77
N ASP A 127 22.82 -7.50 4.67
CA ASP A 127 22.08 -7.51 3.42
C ASP A 127 22.72 -6.67 2.35
N GLY A 128 23.00 -5.43 2.67
CA GLY A 128 23.52 -4.50 1.69
C GLY A 128 22.71 -4.46 0.43
N LEU A 129 21.51 -4.96 0.48
CA LEU A 129 20.76 -5.28 -0.72
C LEU A 129 20.00 -4.14 -1.29
N LEU A 130 19.78 -3.12 -0.52
CA LEU A 130 19.11 -1.94 -1.01
C LEU A 130 20.06 -1.05 -1.76
N SER A 131 21.25 -1.47 -1.86
CA SER A 131 22.22 -0.78 -2.67
C SER A 131 21.86 -0.83 -4.14
#